data_1c8ea75582b09bbab3ffbd67aa794609
#
_entry.id   1c8ea75582b09bbab3ffbd67aa794609
#
_cell.length_a   1.000
_cell.length_b   1.000
_cell.length_c   1.000
_cell.angle_alpha   90.00
_cell.angle_beta   90.00
_cell.angle_gamma   90.00
#
_symmetry.space_group_name_H-M   'P 1'
#
loop_
_entity.id
_entity.type
_entity.pdbx_description
1 polymer ?
#
loop_
_entity_poly.entity_id
_entity_poly.type
_entity_poly.pdbx_seq_one_letter_code
_entity_poly.pdbx_strand_id
1 'polypeptide(L)'
;MKFAIFAATLALASAASLSVEDMEWLAWKTKFGKSYFSPEEEGHRQEIWLTNLKMVIVHNMMADRGFHSYRLEMTAFADLENDEYKKLILGRCLRNSNVTKLTALTSLPFKNVSLPATVDWRDEGYVTNVKDQGQCGSCWAFSADGPCRFNPQAVGATCQGYVDLPSGSETFLEDAVATIGPVSVAIDAGHLSFQLYSSGIYDEPSCSSDVLNHGVLVIGYGTLDGIDYWLVKNSWGTGWGDDGYIYMTRNQNNQCGIASLASFPLV
;
A
#
# COMPACT_ATOMS: atom_id res chain seq x y z
N MET A 1 -63.16 -38.88 -31.85
CA MET A 1 -62.27 -38.64 -30.69
C MET A 1 -60.89 -38.44 -31.21
N LYS A 2 -60.38 -37.19 -31.18
CA LYS A 2 -58.97 -36.81 -31.61
C LYS A 2 -58.16 -36.69 -30.35
N PHE A 3 -57.19 -37.57 -30.15
CA PHE A 3 -56.17 -37.42 -29.08
C PHE A 3 -55.08 -36.45 -29.53
N ALA A 4 -54.95 -35.33 -28.84
CA ALA A 4 -53.83 -34.41 -29.00
C ALA A 4 -52.72 -34.89 -28.04
N ILE A 5 -51.58 -35.28 -28.63
CA ILE A 5 -50.36 -35.63 -27.89
C ILE A 5 -49.64 -34.31 -27.62
N PHE A 6 -49.58 -33.87 -26.35
CA PHE A 6 -48.74 -32.79 -25.89
C PHE A 6 -47.30 -33.33 -25.72
N ALA A 7 -46.41 -32.97 -26.58
CA ALA A 7 -44.97 -33.19 -26.38
C ALA A 7 -44.44 -32.11 -25.43
N ALA A 8 -44.17 -32.47 -24.20
CA ALA A 8 -43.47 -31.63 -23.26
C ALA A 8 -41.95 -31.70 -23.59
N THR A 9 -41.40 -30.66 -24.18
CA THR A 9 -39.96 -30.50 -24.31
C THR A 9 -39.38 -30.09 -22.96
N LEU A 10 -38.74 -31.04 -22.26
CA LEU A 10 -37.87 -30.72 -21.11
C LEU A 10 -36.62 -29.99 -21.65
N ALA A 11 -36.55 -28.71 -21.41
CA ALA A 11 -35.31 -27.98 -21.52
C ALA A 11 -34.41 -28.37 -20.32
N LEU A 12 -33.44 -29.24 -20.56
CA LEU A 12 -32.34 -29.49 -19.65
C LEU A 12 -31.49 -28.23 -19.62
N ALA A 13 -31.70 -27.35 -18.62
CA ALA A 13 -30.76 -26.36 -18.26
C ALA A 13 -29.50 -27.10 -17.72
N SER A 14 -28.46 -27.21 -18.52
CA SER A 14 -27.15 -27.65 -18.06
C SER A 14 -26.70 -26.62 -17.03
N ALA A 15 -26.79 -26.95 -15.75
CA ALA A 15 -26.06 -26.21 -14.72
C ALA A 15 -24.58 -26.42 -15.02
N ALA A 16 -23.95 -25.46 -15.70
CA ALA A 16 -22.50 -25.41 -15.82
C ALA A 16 -21.96 -25.39 -14.39
N SER A 17 -21.17 -26.39 -14.02
CA SER A 17 -20.44 -26.37 -12.74
C SER A 17 -19.49 -25.20 -12.80
N LEU A 18 -19.56 -24.28 -11.82
CA LEU A 18 -18.60 -23.21 -11.70
C LEU A 18 -17.18 -23.81 -11.60
N SER A 19 -16.24 -23.21 -12.30
CA SER A 19 -14.82 -23.57 -12.16
C SER A 19 -14.30 -23.17 -10.79
N VAL A 20 -13.13 -23.67 -10.40
CA VAL A 20 -12.48 -23.25 -9.14
C VAL A 20 -12.19 -21.76 -9.19
N GLU A 21 -11.71 -21.27 -10.33
CA GLU A 21 -11.42 -19.86 -10.55
C GLU A 21 -12.68 -18.97 -10.44
N ASP A 22 -13.83 -19.44 -10.93
CA ASP A 22 -15.09 -18.72 -10.79
C ASP A 22 -15.54 -18.63 -9.32
N MET A 23 -15.32 -19.67 -8.55
CA MET A 23 -15.63 -19.67 -7.11
C MET A 23 -14.69 -18.72 -6.34
N GLU A 24 -13.40 -18.72 -6.67
CA GLU A 24 -12.42 -17.80 -6.09
C GLU A 24 -12.73 -16.33 -6.45
N TRP A 25 -13.10 -16.07 -7.70
CA TRP A 25 -13.56 -14.76 -8.16
C TRP A 25 -14.76 -14.26 -7.37
N LEU A 26 -15.78 -15.09 -7.19
CA LEU A 26 -16.97 -14.75 -6.41
C LEU A 26 -16.65 -14.49 -4.95
N ALA A 27 -15.80 -15.31 -4.34
CA ALA A 27 -15.34 -15.13 -2.97
C ALA A 27 -14.55 -13.82 -2.81
N TRP A 28 -13.64 -13.51 -3.74
CA TRP A 28 -12.88 -12.27 -3.76
C TRP A 28 -13.79 -11.04 -3.95
N LYS A 29 -14.73 -11.07 -4.89
CA LYS A 29 -15.72 -10.00 -5.04
C LYS A 29 -16.51 -9.76 -3.74
N THR A 30 -16.91 -10.82 -3.07
CA THR A 30 -17.64 -10.75 -1.81
C THR A 30 -16.77 -10.14 -0.70
N LYS A 31 -15.51 -10.60 -0.57
CA LYS A 31 -14.54 -10.07 0.42
C LYS A 31 -14.37 -8.56 0.29
N PHE A 32 -14.27 -8.03 -0.94
CA PHE A 32 -13.96 -6.63 -1.20
C PHE A 32 -15.18 -5.80 -1.64
N GLY A 33 -16.39 -6.34 -1.58
CA GLY A 33 -17.62 -5.62 -1.92
C GLY A 33 -17.69 -5.16 -3.36
N LYS A 34 -17.09 -5.91 -4.31
CA LYS A 34 -17.01 -5.54 -5.72
C LYS A 34 -18.30 -5.76 -6.47
N SER A 35 -18.71 -4.76 -7.25
CA SER A 35 -19.83 -4.82 -8.18
C SER A 35 -19.51 -3.99 -9.43
N TYR A 36 -20.02 -4.40 -10.59
CA TYR A 36 -19.75 -3.78 -11.88
C TYR A 36 -21.05 -3.39 -12.58
N PHE A 37 -20.98 -2.43 -13.48
CA PHE A 37 -22.17 -1.85 -14.12
C PHE A 37 -22.79 -2.75 -15.20
N SER A 38 -21.99 -3.63 -15.81
CA SER A 38 -22.46 -4.56 -16.82
C SER A 38 -21.73 -5.90 -16.78
N PRO A 39 -22.33 -6.98 -17.36
CA PRO A 39 -21.65 -8.25 -17.51
C PRO A 39 -20.35 -8.18 -18.32
N GLU A 40 -20.28 -7.28 -19.30
CA GLU A 40 -19.10 -7.08 -20.15
C GLU A 40 -17.94 -6.48 -19.32
N GLU A 41 -18.25 -5.48 -18.47
CA GLU A 41 -17.27 -4.93 -17.54
C GLU A 41 -16.82 -5.98 -16.54
N GLU A 42 -17.75 -6.72 -15.96
CA GLU A 42 -17.42 -7.80 -15.01
C GLU A 42 -16.51 -8.84 -15.65
N GLY A 43 -16.79 -9.27 -16.89
CA GLY A 43 -15.94 -10.21 -17.63
C GLY A 43 -14.53 -9.67 -17.84
N HIS A 44 -14.40 -8.40 -18.24
CA HIS A 44 -13.09 -7.74 -18.38
C HIS A 44 -12.32 -7.67 -17.05
N ARG A 45 -12.99 -7.33 -15.96
CA ARG A 45 -12.39 -7.31 -14.62
C ARG A 45 -11.92 -8.69 -14.16
N GLN A 46 -12.70 -9.71 -14.46
CA GLN A 46 -12.32 -11.09 -14.17
C GLN A 46 -11.09 -11.55 -14.97
N GLU A 47 -10.95 -11.14 -16.24
CA GLU A 47 -9.76 -11.46 -17.05
C GLU A 47 -8.48 -10.82 -16.45
N ILE A 48 -8.56 -9.56 -16.02
CA ILE A 48 -7.45 -8.87 -15.33
C ILE A 48 -7.14 -9.61 -14.02
N TRP A 49 -8.15 -9.91 -13.23
CA TRP A 49 -8.02 -10.62 -11.96
C TRP A 49 -7.35 -11.99 -12.14
N LEU A 50 -7.76 -12.77 -13.15
CA LEU A 50 -7.13 -14.06 -13.48
C LEU A 50 -5.66 -13.91 -13.89
N THR A 51 -5.32 -12.85 -14.59
CA THR A 51 -3.95 -12.54 -14.99
C THR A 51 -3.09 -12.23 -13.76
N ASN A 52 -3.61 -11.42 -12.85
CA ASN A 52 -2.95 -11.08 -11.60
C ASN A 52 -2.84 -12.30 -10.67
N LEU A 53 -3.86 -13.17 -10.62
CA LEU A 53 -3.82 -14.42 -9.86
C LEU A 53 -2.66 -15.33 -10.30
N LYS A 54 -2.47 -15.49 -11.62
CA LYS A 54 -1.35 -16.28 -12.14
C LYS A 54 0.00 -15.69 -11.71
N MET A 55 0.14 -14.38 -11.76
CA MET A 55 1.35 -13.70 -11.31
C MET A 55 1.59 -13.90 -9.81
N VAL A 56 0.55 -13.75 -8.97
CA VAL A 56 0.62 -14.00 -7.52
C VAL A 56 1.08 -15.43 -7.23
N ILE A 57 0.48 -16.42 -7.91
CA ILE A 57 0.85 -17.84 -7.74
C ILE A 57 2.33 -18.06 -8.08
N VAL A 58 2.79 -17.57 -9.24
CA VAL A 58 4.18 -17.75 -9.69
C VAL A 58 5.15 -17.06 -8.74
N HIS A 59 4.85 -15.81 -8.34
CA HIS A 59 5.69 -15.06 -7.39
C HIS A 59 5.81 -15.81 -6.05
N ASN A 60 4.69 -16.28 -5.50
CA ASN A 60 4.70 -16.99 -4.22
C ASN A 60 5.41 -18.34 -4.29
N MET A 61 5.34 -19.05 -5.41
CA MET A 61 6.15 -20.25 -5.64
C MET A 61 7.66 -19.94 -5.66
N MET A 62 8.05 -18.77 -6.14
CA MET A 62 9.45 -18.32 -6.13
C MET A 62 9.86 -17.88 -4.71
N ALA A 63 8.96 -17.23 -3.97
CA ALA A 63 9.17 -16.89 -2.56
C ALA A 63 9.36 -18.16 -1.69
N ASP A 64 8.58 -19.22 -1.91
CA ASP A 64 8.72 -20.51 -1.23
C ASP A 64 10.10 -21.17 -1.47
N ARG A 65 10.77 -20.81 -2.56
CA ARG A 65 12.12 -21.25 -2.91
C ARG A 65 13.23 -20.30 -2.46
N GLY A 66 12.85 -19.20 -1.78
CA GLY A 66 13.79 -18.19 -1.29
C GLY A 66 14.30 -17.19 -2.33
N PHE A 67 13.65 -17.10 -3.53
CA PHE A 67 14.02 -16.11 -4.54
C PHE A 67 13.42 -14.72 -4.27
N HIS A 68 12.34 -14.64 -3.47
CA HIS A 68 11.75 -13.39 -3.02
C HIS A 68 11.63 -13.37 -1.50
N SER A 69 11.86 -12.21 -0.91
CA SER A 69 11.73 -11.95 0.55
C SER A 69 10.30 -11.57 0.96
N TYR A 70 9.37 -11.48 0.01
CA TYR A 70 7.99 -11.06 0.23
C TYR A 70 7.01 -11.91 -0.58
N ARG A 71 5.74 -11.79 -0.21
CA ARG A 71 4.63 -12.52 -0.84
C ARG A 71 3.57 -11.54 -1.35
N LEU A 72 2.79 -12.03 -2.30
CA LEU A 72 1.69 -11.31 -2.91
C LEU A 72 0.36 -11.98 -2.58
N GLU A 73 -0.73 -11.22 -2.64
CA GLU A 73 -2.11 -11.73 -2.54
C GLU A 73 -3.04 -10.98 -3.49
N MET A 74 -4.26 -11.49 -3.63
CA MET A 74 -5.33 -10.85 -4.39
C MET A 74 -5.96 -9.75 -3.54
N THR A 75 -5.31 -8.58 -3.50
CA THR A 75 -5.76 -7.39 -2.75
C THR A 75 -7.04 -6.80 -3.35
N ALA A 76 -7.60 -5.75 -2.76
CA ALA A 76 -8.74 -5.00 -3.31
C ALA A 76 -8.47 -4.40 -4.70
N PHE A 77 -7.22 -4.34 -5.14
CA PHE A 77 -6.82 -3.78 -6.44
C PHE A 77 -6.52 -4.85 -7.50
N ALA A 78 -6.81 -6.12 -7.21
CA ALA A 78 -6.45 -7.23 -8.10
C ALA A 78 -7.27 -7.27 -9.42
N ASP A 79 -8.35 -6.52 -9.52
CA ASP A 79 -9.17 -6.33 -10.73
C ASP A 79 -8.75 -5.11 -11.57
N LEU A 80 -7.63 -4.47 -11.22
CA LEU A 80 -7.08 -3.32 -11.95
C LEU A 80 -5.80 -3.71 -12.70
N GLU A 81 -5.69 -3.25 -13.97
CA GLU A 81 -4.39 -3.19 -14.63
C GLU A 81 -3.45 -2.23 -13.87
N ASN A 82 -2.14 -2.47 -13.92
CA ASN A 82 -1.19 -1.63 -13.18
C ASN A 82 -1.23 -0.15 -13.61
N ASP A 83 -1.44 0.15 -14.89
CA ASP A 83 -1.56 1.54 -15.35
C ASP A 83 -2.86 2.19 -14.88
N GLU A 84 -3.95 1.43 -14.77
CA GLU A 84 -5.20 1.89 -14.19
C GLU A 84 -5.05 2.15 -12.69
N TYR A 85 -4.40 1.25 -11.95
CA TYR A 85 -4.06 1.42 -10.55
C TYR A 85 -3.21 2.69 -10.32
N LYS A 86 -2.15 2.91 -11.10
CA LYS A 86 -1.34 4.13 -11.05
C LYS A 86 -2.20 5.37 -11.23
N LYS A 87 -3.10 5.36 -12.20
CA LYS A 87 -3.96 6.49 -12.51
C LYS A 87 -5.02 6.78 -11.45
N LEU A 88 -5.70 5.74 -10.95
CA LEU A 88 -6.84 5.88 -10.04
C LEU A 88 -6.41 6.05 -8.58
N ILE A 89 -5.42 5.29 -8.14
CA ILE A 89 -5.01 5.21 -6.74
C ILE A 89 -3.86 6.20 -6.46
N LEU A 90 -2.85 6.25 -7.32
CA LEU A 90 -1.65 7.07 -7.13
C LEU A 90 -1.72 8.43 -7.83
N GLY A 91 -2.44 8.57 -8.93
CA GLY A 91 -2.35 9.69 -9.87
C GLY A 91 -2.75 11.06 -9.34
N ARG A 92 -3.28 11.16 -8.12
CA ARG A 92 -3.62 12.43 -7.45
C ARG A 92 -2.80 12.67 -6.18
N CYS A 93 -2.03 11.69 -5.75
CA CYS A 93 -1.34 11.70 -4.48
C CYS A 93 -0.24 12.76 -4.38
N LEU A 94 0.65 12.80 -5.34
CA LEU A 94 1.76 13.76 -5.38
C LEU A 94 1.68 14.54 -6.71
N ARG A 95 0.70 15.43 -6.83
CA ARG A 95 0.75 16.42 -7.92
C ARG A 95 1.90 17.37 -7.61
N ASN A 96 2.75 17.66 -8.64
CA ASN A 96 3.76 18.73 -8.60
C ASN A 96 3.14 20.00 -8.01
N SER A 97 3.14 20.11 -6.70
CA SER A 97 2.93 21.36 -6.03
C SER A 97 4.25 22.10 -6.15
N ASN A 98 4.26 23.26 -6.81
CA ASN A 98 5.25 24.29 -6.56
C ASN A 98 5.11 24.66 -5.06
N VAL A 99 5.61 23.80 -4.20
CA VAL A 99 5.67 24.07 -2.77
C VAL A 99 6.67 25.21 -2.64
N THR A 100 6.14 26.42 -2.38
CA THR A 100 6.94 27.50 -1.84
C THR A 100 7.60 26.90 -0.60
N LYS A 101 8.93 26.73 -0.67
CA LYS A 101 9.75 26.26 0.46
C LYS A 101 9.46 27.16 1.65
N LEU A 102 8.55 26.72 2.53
CA LEU A 102 8.58 27.21 3.90
C LEU A 102 9.94 26.77 4.46
N THR A 103 10.60 27.66 5.14
CA THR A 103 11.97 27.50 5.61
C THR A 103 12.06 26.22 6.45
N ALA A 104 12.58 25.16 5.84
CA ALA A 104 12.91 23.93 6.56
C ALA A 104 14.03 24.27 7.56
N LEU A 105 13.85 23.92 8.81
CA LEU A 105 14.94 23.96 9.79
C LEU A 105 15.87 22.78 9.47
N THR A 106 17.00 23.05 8.84
CA THR A 106 17.93 22.03 8.34
C THR A 106 18.93 21.56 9.38
N SER A 107 18.80 21.91 10.65
CA SER A 107 19.72 21.47 11.68
C SER A 107 19.01 21.07 12.96
N LEU A 108 18.64 19.79 13.03
CA LEU A 108 18.52 19.15 14.34
C LEU A 108 19.89 18.59 14.72
N PRO A 109 20.36 18.83 15.94
CA PRO A 109 21.54 18.17 16.44
C PRO A 109 21.17 16.70 16.71
N PHE A 110 21.31 15.84 15.69
CA PHE A 110 21.32 14.40 15.94
C PHE A 110 22.49 14.14 16.89
N LYS A 111 22.18 13.77 18.10
CA LYS A 111 23.19 13.36 19.08
C LYS A 111 23.77 12.04 18.60
N ASN A 112 25.10 11.87 18.72
CA ASN A 112 25.77 10.56 18.64
C ASN A 112 25.25 9.66 19.78
N VAL A 113 24.06 9.11 19.63
CA VAL A 113 23.43 8.19 20.56
C VAL A 113 23.38 6.83 19.86
N SER A 114 23.72 5.77 20.57
CA SER A 114 23.49 4.43 20.06
C SER A 114 21.99 4.22 19.88
N LEU A 115 21.55 4.02 18.61
CA LEU A 115 20.16 3.79 18.31
C LEU A 115 19.72 2.38 18.71
N PRO A 116 18.46 2.17 19.08
CA PRO A 116 17.92 0.82 19.32
C PRO A 116 17.95 0.02 18.00
N ALA A 117 18.15 -1.31 18.12
CA ALA A 117 18.17 -2.19 16.96
C ALA A 117 16.79 -2.33 16.27
N THR A 118 15.72 -2.06 17.00
CA THR A 118 14.33 -2.14 16.53
C THR A 118 13.51 -1.01 17.13
N VAL A 119 12.64 -0.40 16.35
CA VAL A 119 11.67 0.61 16.76
C VAL A 119 10.31 0.25 16.17
N ASP A 120 9.27 0.32 16.99
CA ASP A 120 7.88 0.21 16.55
C ASP A 120 7.01 1.16 17.38
N TRP A 121 6.59 2.25 16.79
CA TRP A 121 5.80 3.28 17.48
C TRP A 121 4.36 2.84 17.79
N ARG A 122 3.93 1.66 17.31
CA ARG A 122 2.65 1.06 17.72
C ARG A 122 2.69 0.63 19.19
N ASP A 123 3.82 0.12 19.64
CA ASP A 123 4.04 -0.34 21.03
C ASP A 123 3.96 0.82 22.03
N GLU A 124 4.30 2.03 21.58
CA GLU A 124 4.25 3.26 22.37
C GLU A 124 2.87 3.96 22.31
N GLY A 125 1.93 3.44 21.50
CA GLY A 125 0.58 4.02 21.36
C GLY A 125 0.50 5.30 20.52
N TYR A 126 1.55 5.64 19.78
CA TYR A 126 1.59 6.86 18.94
C TYR A 126 1.13 6.63 17.49
N VAL A 127 0.71 5.41 17.15
CA VAL A 127 0.20 5.09 15.82
C VAL A 127 -1.29 4.78 15.90
N THR A 128 -2.11 5.59 15.23
CA THR A 128 -3.56 5.33 15.14
C THR A 128 -3.86 4.12 14.26
N ASN A 129 -5.10 3.62 14.30
CA ASN A 129 -5.53 2.52 13.42
C ASN A 129 -5.32 2.88 11.95
N VAL A 130 -5.03 1.86 11.13
CA VAL A 130 -4.95 2.00 9.67
C VAL A 130 -6.25 2.55 9.10
N LYS A 131 -6.14 3.51 8.18
CA LYS A 131 -7.26 4.16 7.51
C LYS A 131 -7.36 3.67 6.07
N ASP A 132 -8.49 3.95 5.43
CA ASP A 132 -8.68 3.73 4.01
C ASP A 132 -9.02 5.07 3.34
N GLN A 133 -8.13 5.51 2.43
CA GLN A 133 -8.31 6.73 1.66
C GLN A 133 -9.29 6.55 0.49
N GLY A 134 -9.65 5.31 0.14
CA GLY A 134 -10.42 5.01 -1.05
C GLY A 134 -9.77 5.55 -2.32
N GLN A 135 -10.57 6.09 -3.25
CA GLN A 135 -10.08 6.64 -4.52
C GLN A 135 -9.85 8.17 -4.49
N CYS A 136 -9.78 8.80 -3.32
CA CYS A 136 -9.70 10.26 -3.26
C CYS A 136 -8.30 10.84 -3.51
N GLY A 137 -7.26 10.00 -3.64
CA GLY A 137 -5.89 10.43 -3.91
C GLY A 137 -5.33 11.35 -2.81
N SER A 138 -5.64 11.07 -1.56
CA SER A 138 -5.31 11.87 -0.39
C SER A 138 -4.18 11.27 0.46
N CYS A 139 -3.34 10.40 -0.11
CA CYS A 139 -2.24 9.76 0.59
C CYS A 139 -1.33 10.75 1.34
N TRP A 140 -1.10 11.93 0.77
CA TRP A 140 -0.34 13.01 1.41
C TRP A 140 -0.94 13.46 2.76
N ALA A 141 -2.26 13.42 2.89
CA ALA A 141 -2.94 13.78 4.14
C ALA A 141 -2.92 12.62 5.14
N PHE A 142 -2.93 11.37 4.66
CA PHE A 142 -2.86 10.18 5.50
C PHE A 142 -1.43 9.89 5.97
N SER A 143 -0.41 10.27 5.21
CA SER A 143 0.98 10.17 5.65
C SER A 143 1.28 11.10 6.83
N ALA A 144 0.53 12.21 6.95
CA ALA A 144 0.61 13.13 8.09
C ALA A 144 -0.31 12.73 9.26
N ASP A 145 -0.95 11.55 9.21
CA ASP A 145 -1.87 10.95 10.18
C ASP A 145 -3.00 11.86 10.66
N GLY A 146 -4.02 12.03 9.80
CA GLY A 146 -5.24 12.76 10.17
C GLY A 146 -6.44 12.42 9.29
N PRO A 147 -7.69 12.42 9.86
CA PRO A 147 -8.88 12.29 9.03
C PRO A 147 -9.07 13.55 8.18
N CYS A 148 -9.43 13.37 6.90
CA CYS A 148 -9.71 14.43 5.93
C CYS A 148 -10.89 15.38 6.31
N ARG A 149 -11.37 15.32 7.56
CA ARG A 149 -12.43 16.15 8.12
C ARG A 149 -11.86 17.05 9.20
N PHE A 150 -11.34 18.21 8.81
CA PHE A 150 -10.95 19.22 9.77
C PHE A 150 -12.17 19.63 10.62
N ASN A 151 -12.09 19.36 11.91
CA ASN A 151 -13.06 19.85 12.89
C ASN A 151 -12.30 20.79 13.86
N PRO A 152 -12.56 22.10 13.84
CA PRO A 152 -11.88 23.05 14.71
C PRO A 152 -12.12 22.81 16.20
N GLN A 153 -13.13 21.99 16.55
CA GLN A 153 -13.43 21.59 17.93
C GLN A 153 -12.74 20.29 18.36
N ALA A 154 -12.08 19.59 17.42
CA ALA A 154 -11.38 18.32 17.65
C ALA A 154 -9.91 18.40 17.21
N VAL A 155 -9.25 19.51 17.48
CA VAL A 155 -7.82 19.69 17.19
C VAL A 155 -7.03 18.91 18.24
N GLY A 156 -6.38 17.82 17.81
CA GLY A 156 -5.54 16.97 18.67
C GLY A 156 -4.15 17.57 18.93
N ALA A 157 -3.62 18.34 17.97
CA ALA A 157 -2.34 19.04 18.06
C ALA A 157 -2.31 20.24 17.12
N THR A 158 -1.45 21.22 17.44
CA THR A 158 -1.11 22.33 16.55
C THR A 158 0.32 22.15 16.04
N CYS A 159 0.53 22.34 14.74
CA CYS A 159 1.85 22.27 14.13
C CYS A 159 2.45 23.67 13.99
N GLN A 160 3.67 23.87 14.52
CA GLN A 160 4.40 25.13 14.42
C GLN A 160 5.27 25.21 13.15
N GLY A 161 5.47 24.08 12.47
CA GLY A 161 6.28 23.94 11.28
C GLY A 161 6.58 22.48 11.00
N TYR A 162 7.56 22.23 10.17
CA TYR A 162 8.03 20.88 9.87
C TYR A 162 9.56 20.91 9.63
N VAL A 163 10.17 19.75 9.70
CA VAL A 163 11.58 19.55 9.38
C VAL A 163 11.68 18.59 8.21
N ASP A 164 12.37 19.00 7.16
CA ASP A 164 12.75 18.10 6.06
C ASP A 164 14.08 17.43 6.41
N LEU A 165 14.16 16.13 6.22
CA LEU A 165 15.39 15.37 6.37
C LEU A 165 16.27 15.51 5.11
N PRO A 166 17.59 15.32 5.23
CA PRO A 166 18.49 15.30 4.08
C PRO A 166 18.05 14.21 3.08
N SER A 167 17.76 14.66 1.86
CA SER A 167 17.23 13.78 0.80
C SER A 167 18.15 12.60 0.51
N GLY A 168 17.59 11.41 0.42
CA GLY A 168 18.26 10.16 0.08
C GLY A 168 19.06 9.52 1.23
N SER A 169 19.00 10.09 2.44
CA SER A 169 19.76 9.59 3.58
C SER A 169 18.90 8.71 4.49
N GLU A 170 19.00 7.40 4.32
CA GLU A 170 18.37 6.43 5.21
C GLU A 170 18.88 6.54 6.65
N THR A 171 20.15 6.95 6.86
CA THR A 171 20.70 7.17 8.21
C THR A 171 19.99 8.30 8.94
N PHE A 172 19.72 9.44 8.29
CA PHE A 172 18.97 10.52 8.93
C PHE A 172 17.49 10.14 9.16
N LEU A 173 16.93 9.34 8.27
CA LEU A 173 15.57 8.79 8.46
C LEU A 173 15.54 7.87 9.68
N GLU A 174 16.53 6.99 9.85
CA GLU A 174 16.66 6.10 11.01
C GLU A 174 16.80 6.89 12.31
N ASP A 175 17.68 7.87 12.35
CA ASP A 175 17.86 8.78 13.49
C ASP A 175 16.53 9.46 13.89
N ALA A 176 15.80 10.00 12.90
CA ALA A 176 14.54 10.67 13.14
C ALA A 176 13.47 9.71 13.66
N VAL A 177 13.32 8.53 13.04
CA VAL A 177 12.36 7.51 13.48
C VAL A 177 12.70 7.00 14.87
N ALA A 178 13.99 6.87 15.23
CA ALA A 178 14.41 6.39 16.54
C ALA A 178 14.22 7.41 17.66
N THR A 179 14.37 8.72 17.37
CA THR A 179 14.53 9.75 18.40
C THR A 179 13.41 10.78 18.46
N ILE A 180 12.64 10.93 17.36
CA ILE A 180 11.57 11.93 17.23
C ILE A 180 10.20 11.24 17.21
N GLY A 181 9.99 10.27 16.33
CA GLY A 181 8.70 9.60 16.13
C GLY A 181 8.46 9.16 14.70
N PRO A 182 7.19 8.83 14.35
CA PRO A 182 6.82 8.51 12.98
C PRO A 182 7.16 9.63 11.98
N VAL A 183 7.67 9.27 10.80
CA VAL A 183 8.13 10.20 9.76
C VAL A 183 7.28 10.02 8.51
N SER A 184 6.72 11.12 7.99
CA SER A 184 6.02 11.15 6.70
C SER A 184 7.03 11.05 5.57
N VAL A 185 6.81 10.13 4.62
CA VAL A 185 7.69 9.90 3.47
C VAL A 185 6.91 9.78 2.17
N ALA A 186 7.58 10.02 1.06
CA ALA A 186 7.07 9.70 -0.26
C ALA A 186 7.87 8.54 -0.85
N ILE A 187 7.17 7.64 -1.55
CA ILE A 187 7.76 6.45 -2.17
C ILE A 187 7.29 6.25 -3.61
N ASP A 188 8.02 5.43 -4.37
CA ASP A 188 7.51 4.82 -5.59
C ASP A 188 6.73 3.55 -5.27
N ALA A 189 5.40 3.63 -5.33
CA ALA A 189 4.45 2.54 -5.16
C ALA A 189 3.85 2.07 -6.49
N GLY A 190 4.45 2.43 -7.63
CA GLY A 190 3.87 2.23 -8.97
C GLY A 190 4.00 0.80 -9.52
N HIS A 191 4.56 -0.15 -8.80
CA HIS A 191 4.80 -1.51 -9.26
C HIS A 191 3.62 -2.43 -8.96
N LEU A 192 3.38 -3.40 -9.86
CA LEU A 192 2.35 -4.42 -9.66
C LEU A 192 2.61 -5.25 -8.40
N SER A 193 3.90 -5.48 -8.08
CA SER A 193 4.34 -6.10 -6.84
C SER A 193 3.90 -5.34 -5.59
N PHE A 194 3.90 -3.99 -5.62
CA PHE A 194 3.40 -3.16 -4.52
C PHE A 194 1.86 -3.18 -4.45
N GLN A 195 1.19 -3.08 -5.60
CA GLN A 195 -0.27 -3.17 -5.72
C GLN A 195 -0.83 -4.42 -5.03
N LEU A 196 -0.12 -5.56 -5.16
CA LEU A 196 -0.54 -6.88 -4.69
C LEU A 196 0.28 -7.38 -3.48
N TYR A 197 1.08 -6.53 -2.84
CA TYR A 197 1.86 -6.90 -1.65
C TYR A 197 0.98 -7.44 -0.52
N SER A 198 1.47 -8.47 0.16
CA SER A 198 0.78 -9.13 1.27
C SER A 198 1.63 -9.18 2.54
N SER A 199 2.85 -9.70 2.48
CA SER A 199 3.68 -9.92 3.67
C SER A 199 5.16 -10.09 3.33
N GLY A 200 6.02 -10.09 4.35
CA GLY A 200 7.47 -10.22 4.19
C GLY A 200 8.15 -8.89 3.87
N ILE A 201 9.45 -8.89 3.59
CA ILE A 201 10.21 -7.67 3.32
C ILE A 201 10.20 -7.38 1.82
N TYR A 202 9.50 -6.33 1.43
CA TYR A 202 9.36 -5.88 0.05
C TYR A 202 10.69 -5.40 -0.49
N ASP A 203 11.16 -6.06 -1.54
CA ASP A 203 12.39 -5.77 -2.28
C ASP A 203 12.07 -5.69 -3.77
N GLU A 204 12.08 -4.47 -4.33
CA GLU A 204 11.77 -4.21 -5.73
C GLU A 204 12.90 -3.39 -6.37
N PRO A 205 13.90 -4.06 -6.96
CA PRO A 205 15.07 -3.37 -7.52
C PRO A 205 14.77 -2.40 -8.67
N SER A 206 13.60 -2.51 -9.31
CA SER A 206 13.16 -1.60 -10.37
C SER A 206 12.46 -0.33 -9.86
N CYS A 207 12.24 -0.22 -8.55
CA CYS A 207 11.70 0.97 -7.92
C CYS A 207 12.58 2.21 -8.17
N SER A 208 11.92 3.35 -8.44
CA SER A 208 12.60 4.63 -8.59
C SER A 208 12.87 5.27 -7.21
N SER A 209 14.05 5.88 -7.04
CA SER A 209 14.34 6.75 -5.90
C SER A 209 13.94 8.23 -6.13
N ASP A 210 13.58 8.59 -7.36
CA ASP A 210 13.35 9.96 -7.79
C ASP A 210 11.90 10.22 -8.24
N VAL A 211 11.25 9.24 -8.86
CA VAL A 211 9.87 9.35 -9.34
C VAL A 211 8.93 8.78 -8.28
N LEU A 212 8.55 9.65 -7.34
CA LEU A 212 7.70 9.29 -6.21
C LEU A 212 6.24 9.60 -6.51
N ASN A 213 5.35 8.71 -6.09
CA ASN A 213 3.92 8.76 -6.45
C ASN A 213 2.97 8.47 -5.30
N HIS A 214 3.48 8.14 -4.09
CA HIS A 214 2.65 7.78 -2.94
C HIS A 214 3.23 8.31 -1.63
N GLY A 215 2.37 8.87 -0.77
CA GLY A 215 2.74 9.32 0.58
C GLY A 215 2.34 8.29 1.62
N VAL A 216 3.27 7.92 2.49
CA VAL A 216 3.11 6.91 3.55
C VAL A 216 3.82 7.36 4.84
N LEU A 217 3.65 6.61 5.92
CA LEU A 217 4.22 6.92 7.23
C LEU A 217 5.19 5.83 7.67
N VAL A 218 6.47 6.15 7.82
CA VAL A 218 7.43 5.25 8.47
C VAL A 218 7.19 5.33 9.98
N ILE A 219 6.89 4.20 10.60
CA ILE A 219 6.55 4.08 12.02
C ILE A 219 7.54 3.25 12.81
N GLY A 220 8.58 2.75 12.17
CA GLY A 220 9.59 1.93 12.81
C GLY A 220 10.56 1.32 11.83
N TYR A 221 11.46 0.53 12.36
CA TYR A 221 12.45 -0.25 11.62
C TYR A 221 12.94 -1.42 12.45
N GLY A 222 13.60 -2.36 11.82
CA GLY A 222 14.22 -3.51 12.48
C GLY A 222 14.97 -4.39 11.50
N THR A 223 15.23 -5.61 11.93
CA THR A 223 15.87 -6.67 11.13
C THR A 223 15.09 -7.98 11.34
N LEU A 224 14.71 -8.63 10.25
CA LEU A 224 14.03 -9.92 10.24
C LEU A 224 14.81 -10.87 9.33
N ASP A 225 15.19 -12.04 9.83
CA ASP A 225 15.97 -13.06 9.10
C ASP A 225 17.26 -12.51 8.45
N GLY A 226 17.88 -11.51 9.10
CA GLY A 226 19.11 -10.87 8.64
C GLY A 226 18.89 -9.79 7.57
N ILE A 227 17.66 -9.45 7.23
CA ILE A 227 17.31 -8.38 6.29
C ILE A 227 16.79 -7.18 7.06
N ASP A 228 17.41 -6.02 6.90
CA ASP A 228 16.96 -4.77 7.48
C ASP A 228 15.71 -4.25 6.79
N TYR A 229 14.76 -3.73 7.57
CA TYR A 229 13.50 -3.21 7.04
C TYR A 229 13.07 -1.88 7.66
N TRP A 230 12.28 -1.14 6.92
CA TRP A 230 11.42 -0.07 7.38
C TRP A 230 10.01 -0.61 7.61
N LEU A 231 9.41 -0.29 8.76
CA LEU A 231 7.99 -0.57 9.02
C LEU A 231 7.17 0.65 8.60
N VAL A 232 6.32 0.45 7.60
CA VAL A 232 5.59 1.53 6.93
C VAL A 232 4.09 1.31 7.05
N LYS A 233 3.37 2.32 7.54
CA LYS A 233 1.91 2.36 7.59
C LYS A 233 1.37 2.94 6.30
N ASN A 234 0.47 2.19 5.64
CA ASN A 234 -0.24 2.62 4.45
C ASN A 234 -1.65 3.11 4.78
N SER A 235 -2.38 3.62 3.78
CA SER A 235 -3.72 4.20 3.88
C SER A 235 -4.74 3.52 2.95
N TRP A 236 -4.64 2.20 2.80
CA TRP A 236 -5.50 1.39 1.93
C TRP A 236 -6.33 0.34 2.68
N GLY A 237 -6.60 0.62 3.98
CA GLY A 237 -7.32 -0.30 4.86
C GLY A 237 -6.47 -1.51 5.27
N THR A 238 -7.01 -2.29 6.20
CA THR A 238 -6.35 -3.50 6.73
C THR A 238 -6.43 -4.70 5.78
N GLY A 239 -7.17 -4.60 4.69
CA GLY A 239 -7.26 -5.64 3.66
C GLY A 239 -6.16 -5.58 2.60
N TRP A 240 -5.17 -4.69 2.75
CA TRP A 240 -3.98 -4.60 1.92
C TRP A 240 -2.74 -4.78 2.78
N GLY A 241 -1.76 -5.53 2.28
CA GLY A 241 -0.50 -5.76 2.96
C GLY A 241 -0.65 -6.54 4.27
N ASP A 242 0.28 -6.38 5.17
CA ASP A 242 0.24 -6.97 6.51
C ASP A 242 -0.60 -6.07 7.44
N ASP A 243 -1.92 -6.34 7.51
CA ASP A 243 -2.89 -5.54 8.25
C ASP A 243 -2.84 -4.02 7.94
N GLY A 244 -2.54 -3.65 6.69
CA GLY A 244 -2.40 -2.27 6.23
C GLY A 244 -1.00 -1.70 6.34
N TYR A 245 -0.02 -2.50 6.73
CA TYR A 245 1.39 -2.16 6.81
C TYR A 245 2.19 -2.84 5.69
N ILE A 246 3.39 -2.31 5.44
CA ILE A 246 4.39 -2.93 4.57
C ILE A 246 5.76 -2.84 5.24
N TYR A 247 6.53 -3.92 5.15
CA TYR A 247 7.94 -3.94 5.50
C TYR A 247 8.73 -3.70 4.20
N MET A 248 9.47 -2.61 4.11
CA MET A 248 10.28 -2.27 2.93
C MET A 248 11.76 -2.41 3.25
N THR A 249 12.56 -2.89 2.31
CA THR A 249 14.01 -3.02 2.53
C THR A 249 14.62 -1.72 3.02
N ARG A 250 15.54 -1.81 4.00
CA ARG A 250 16.31 -0.71 4.57
C ARG A 250 17.79 -0.89 4.26
N ASN A 251 18.52 0.22 4.12
CA ASN A 251 19.94 0.23 3.78
C ASN A 251 20.26 -0.37 2.40
N GLN A 252 19.30 -0.28 1.46
CA GLN A 252 19.40 -0.77 0.09
C GLN A 252 19.40 0.39 -0.91
N ASN A 253 20.33 1.34 -0.73
CA ASN A 253 20.51 2.49 -1.63
C ASN A 253 19.24 3.32 -1.81
N ASN A 254 18.49 3.58 -0.72
CA ASN A 254 17.26 4.36 -0.77
C ASN A 254 16.24 3.78 -1.76
N GLN A 255 16.06 2.47 -1.74
CA GLN A 255 15.14 1.77 -2.64
C GLN A 255 13.73 2.36 -2.53
N CYS A 256 13.01 2.47 -3.64
CA CYS A 256 11.71 3.13 -3.77
C CYS A 256 11.69 4.59 -3.27
N GLY A 257 12.83 5.21 -3.03
CA GLY A 257 12.93 6.62 -2.63
C GLY A 257 12.47 6.93 -1.21
N ILE A 258 12.46 5.94 -0.31
CA ILE A 258 11.87 6.06 1.03
C ILE A 258 12.47 7.21 1.86
N ALA A 259 13.73 7.58 1.62
CA ALA A 259 14.40 8.70 2.26
C ALA A 259 14.52 9.95 1.35
N SER A 260 13.96 9.94 0.13
CA SER A 260 14.11 11.05 -0.83
C SER A 260 13.30 12.28 -0.41
N LEU A 261 12.09 12.10 0.10
CA LEU A 261 11.22 13.16 0.62
C LEU A 261 10.67 12.70 1.97
N ALA A 262 11.40 13.00 3.03
CA ALA A 262 11.06 12.63 4.39
C ALA A 262 10.95 13.87 5.27
N SER A 263 9.84 13.99 6.04
CA SER A 263 9.60 15.12 6.92
C SER A 263 8.79 14.73 8.15
N PHE A 264 8.94 15.50 9.23
CA PHE A 264 8.14 15.36 10.44
C PHE A 264 7.68 16.73 10.96
N PRO A 265 6.50 16.80 11.62
CA PRO A 265 5.97 18.06 12.17
C PRO A 265 6.73 18.50 13.43
N LEU A 266 6.78 19.82 13.63
CA LEU A 266 7.14 20.45 14.92
C LEU A 266 5.85 20.77 15.68
N VAL A 267 5.64 20.15 16.81
CA VAL A 267 4.49 20.31 17.71
C VAL A 267 4.86 21.04 18.98
#